data_cddc4adf7b3b7298720c38951873af82
#
_entry.id   cddc4adf7b3b7298720c38951873af82
#
_cell.length_a   1.000
_cell.length_b   1.000
_cell.length_c   1.000
_cell.angle_alpha   90.00
_cell.angle_beta   90.00
_cell.angle_gamma   90.00
#
_symmetry.space_group_name_H-M   'P 1'
#
loop_
_entity.id
_entity.type
_entity.pdbx_description
1 polymer ?
#
loop_
_entity_poly.entity_id
_entity_poly.type
_entity_poly.pdbx_seq_one_letter_code
_entity_poly.pdbx_strand_id
1 'polypeptide(L)'
;MRRFVVYRRTNKLVLNIVLLLSLFVLSCTGSTNDRVQKNYTAAEILGNPAFPAISYGGYRSTSRKIQPSLTQIKADVRILHAMGIRLLRTYNLQFDHSHNVVKAIHAIQVEDPSFEMYVMLGTWIDCKDAWTDKPDHSQESLANNSSEIEKAVDLANQYPEIIKIISVGNEAMVHWAWNYHVAPKVILKWVNHLQQLKAERKLPKELWITSSDNFASWGGGDTSYHNNDLTSLMQAVDYLSVHTYPFHDTHHNPNFWKKAPENNLKTKEERIDFTMEQATNYAKMQYAQVKTHMQSLGIDKPIHIGETGWSTSSPDLFGDKGTRAADEYKQALYFTKMRAWAKEKNISCVYFSAFDEPWKDPN
;
A
#
# COMPACT_ATOMS: atom_id res chain seq x y z
N MET A 1 -41.31 30.01 82.33
CA MET A 1 -39.88 30.23 82.10
C MET A 1 -39.32 28.96 81.53
N ARG A 2 -39.06 28.86 80.23
CA ARG A 2 -38.22 27.84 79.59
C ARG A 2 -37.45 28.53 78.48
N ARG A 3 -36.13 28.66 78.65
CA ARG A 3 -35.18 29.25 77.69
C ARG A 3 -34.84 28.24 76.60
N PHE A 4 -34.94 28.71 75.37
CA PHE A 4 -34.50 28.02 74.18
C PHE A 4 -32.99 27.91 74.17
N VAL A 5 -32.46 26.71 73.82
CA VAL A 5 -31.13 26.48 73.37
C VAL A 5 -31.27 25.83 72.00
N VAL A 6 -31.24 26.66 70.98
CA VAL A 6 -31.01 26.19 69.59
C VAL A 6 -29.96 27.14 69.00
N TYR A 7 -28.92 26.57 68.43
CA TYR A 7 -27.97 27.14 67.56
C TYR A 7 -26.53 26.78 67.94
N ARG A 8 -26.05 25.63 67.43
CA ARG A 8 -24.60 25.40 67.11
C ARG A 8 -24.34 24.09 66.40
N ARG A 9 -25.18 23.63 65.43
CA ARG A 9 -24.88 22.43 64.64
C ARG A 9 -24.93 22.61 63.11
N THR A 10 -25.27 23.81 62.61
CA THR A 10 -25.41 24.00 61.13
C THR A 10 -24.15 24.47 60.41
N ASN A 11 -23.17 25.06 61.11
CA ASN A 11 -21.99 25.63 60.41
C ASN A 11 -20.90 24.62 60.05
N LYS A 12 -20.84 23.43 60.69
CA LYS A 12 -19.87 22.40 60.36
C LYS A 12 -20.26 21.55 59.11
N LEU A 13 -21.56 21.43 58.86
CA LEU A 13 -22.06 20.66 57.72
C LEU A 13 -21.92 21.45 56.42
N VAL A 14 -22.14 22.76 56.43
CA VAL A 14 -22.00 23.63 55.25
C VAL A 14 -20.52 23.80 54.88
N LEU A 15 -19.63 23.87 55.88
CA LEU A 15 -18.18 24.00 55.61
C LEU A 15 -17.60 22.72 55.01
N ASN A 16 -18.05 21.54 55.41
CA ASN A 16 -17.61 20.27 54.84
C ASN A 16 -18.19 20.02 53.43
N ILE A 17 -19.37 20.52 53.10
CA ILE A 17 -19.93 20.42 51.75
C ILE A 17 -19.21 21.37 50.79
N VAL A 18 -18.82 22.57 51.19
CA VAL A 18 -18.04 23.49 50.36
C VAL A 18 -16.62 22.97 50.15
N LEU A 19 -15.98 22.33 51.16
CA LEU A 19 -14.68 21.73 51.00
C LEU A 19 -14.68 20.46 50.08
N LEU A 20 -15.77 19.66 50.12
CA LEU A 20 -15.97 18.52 49.23
C LEU A 20 -16.28 18.94 47.78
N LEU A 21 -16.99 20.05 47.58
CA LEU A 21 -17.25 20.60 46.25
C LEU A 21 -16.00 21.26 45.63
N SER A 22 -15.12 21.85 46.45
CA SER A 22 -13.86 22.42 45.94
C SER A 22 -12.83 21.34 45.58
N LEU A 23 -12.89 20.15 46.20
CA LEU A 23 -12.04 19.00 45.80
C LEU A 23 -12.54 18.31 44.53
N PHE A 24 -13.83 18.42 44.17
CA PHE A 24 -14.36 17.89 42.91
C PHE A 24 -14.10 18.81 41.69
N VAL A 25 -13.87 20.10 41.89
CA VAL A 25 -13.57 21.04 40.80
C VAL A 25 -12.06 21.01 40.43
N LEU A 26 -11.18 20.55 41.31
CA LEU A 26 -9.74 20.40 41.00
C LEU A 26 -9.36 19.04 40.35
N SER A 27 -10.36 18.12 40.18
CA SER A 27 -10.13 16.82 39.54
C SER A 27 -10.49 16.79 38.05
N CYS A 28 -10.86 17.93 37.45
CA CYS A 28 -11.09 18.09 36.00
C CYS A 28 -10.02 19.00 35.35
N THR A 29 -8.77 18.97 35.82
CA THR A 29 -7.68 19.25 34.93
C THR A 29 -7.53 17.99 34.08
N GLY A 30 -8.33 17.94 32.99
CA GLY A 30 -8.12 16.96 31.94
C GLY A 30 -6.64 16.96 31.60
N SER A 31 -5.97 15.87 31.88
CA SER A 31 -4.73 15.55 31.17
C SER A 31 -5.10 15.67 29.70
N THR A 32 -4.80 16.78 29.09
CA THR A 32 -4.57 16.85 27.67
C THR A 32 -3.44 15.87 27.46
N ASN A 33 -3.78 14.62 27.20
CA ASN A 33 -2.88 13.73 26.51
C ASN A 33 -2.63 14.44 25.19
N ASP A 34 -1.64 15.32 25.17
CA ASP A 34 -0.91 15.66 23.97
C ASP A 34 -0.31 14.34 23.51
N ARG A 35 -1.13 13.54 22.80
CA ARG A 35 -0.63 12.45 21.98
C ARG A 35 0.13 13.16 20.87
N VAL A 36 1.40 13.46 21.14
CA VAL A 36 2.35 13.80 20.10
C VAL A 36 2.21 12.69 19.06
N GLN A 37 1.74 13.05 17.89
CA GLN A 37 1.60 12.10 16.78
C GLN A 37 2.97 11.46 16.58
N LYS A 38 3.07 10.14 16.84
CA LYS A 38 4.33 9.42 16.66
C LYS A 38 4.62 9.39 15.16
N ASN A 39 5.71 10.01 14.75
CA ASN A 39 6.14 10.02 13.36
C ASN A 39 6.90 8.71 13.07
N TYR A 40 6.18 7.68 12.60
CA TYR A 40 6.77 6.40 12.25
C TYR A 40 7.62 6.49 10.98
N THR A 41 8.74 5.79 10.99
CA THR A 41 9.61 5.60 9.82
C THR A 41 9.05 4.53 8.89
N ALA A 42 9.52 4.47 7.63
CA ALA A 42 9.16 3.39 6.71
C ALA A 42 9.49 2.00 7.30
N ALA A 43 10.64 1.86 7.99
CA ALA A 43 11.05 0.62 8.64
C ALA A 43 10.13 0.19 9.80
N GLU A 44 9.51 1.13 10.52
CA GLU A 44 8.55 0.82 11.59
C GLU A 44 7.15 0.50 11.05
N ILE A 45 6.82 0.98 9.84
CA ILE A 45 5.53 0.77 9.16
C ILE A 45 5.53 -0.56 8.39
N LEU A 46 6.54 -0.78 7.55
CA LEU A 46 6.59 -1.96 6.68
C LEU A 46 6.84 -3.23 7.50
N GLY A 47 6.00 -4.24 7.24
CA GLY A 47 6.02 -5.51 7.97
C GLY A 47 5.31 -5.47 9.32
N ASN A 48 4.90 -4.31 9.80
CA ASN A 48 4.16 -4.19 11.05
C ASN A 48 2.65 -4.38 10.79
N PRO A 49 2.02 -5.39 11.42
CA PRO A 49 0.59 -5.69 11.20
C PRO A 49 -0.36 -4.61 11.70
N ALA A 50 0.12 -3.62 12.47
CA ALA A 50 -0.67 -2.44 12.86
C ALA A 50 -0.88 -1.46 11.70
N PHE A 51 -0.10 -1.58 10.61
CA PHE A 51 -0.18 -0.72 9.42
C PHE A 51 -0.63 -1.49 8.18
N PRO A 52 -1.89 -1.94 8.12
CA PRO A 52 -2.43 -2.57 6.93
C PRO A 52 -2.38 -1.62 5.73
N ALA A 53 -2.00 -2.17 4.56
CA ALA A 53 -1.78 -1.42 3.35
C ALA A 53 -2.78 -1.80 2.25
N ILE A 54 -3.15 -0.80 1.40
CA ILE A 54 -4.02 -1.00 0.26
C ILE A 54 -3.67 -0.05 -0.88
N SER A 55 -3.86 -0.50 -2.12
CA SER A 55 -3.78 0.36 -3.30
C SER A 55 -5.01 1.24 -3.41
N TYR A 56 -4.83 2.52 -3.70
CA TYR A 56 -5.90 3.50 -3.77
C TYR A 56 -5.85 4.35 -5.04
N GLY A 57 -6.94 4.37 -5.79
CA GLY A 57 -7.22 5.27 -6.91
C GLY A 57 -8.46 6.11 -6.64
N GLY A 58 -9.59 5.48 -6.28
CA GLY A 58 -10.83 6.17 -5.93
C GLY A 58 -11.52 6.88 -7.11
N TYR A 59 -11.19 6.50 -8.35
CA TYR A 59 -11.81 7.05 -9.55
C TYR A 59 -13.27 6.59 -9.69
N ARG A 60 -14.15 7.52 -10.04
CA ARG A 60 -15.61 7.31 -10.12
C ARG A 60 -16.14 7.41 -11.54
N SER A 61 -15.26 7.61 -12.51
CA SER A 61 -15.58 7.73 -13.94
C SER A 61 -14.84 6.63 -14.73
N THR A 62 -15.35 6.33 -15.92
CA THR A 62 -14.69 5.45 -16.90
C THR A 62 -13.39 6.06 -17.47
N SER A 63 -13.08 7.31 -17.13
CA SER A 63 -11.84 7.98 -17.53
C SER A 63 -11.06 8.50 -16.33
N ARG A 64 -9.78 8.13 -16.22
CA ARG A 64 -8.86 8.69 -15.21
C ARG A 64 -8.56 10.19 -15.42
N LYS A 65 -8.91 10.79 -16.55
CA LYS A 65 -8.81 12.25 -16.75
C LYS A 65 -9.79 13.01 -15.85
N ILE A 66 -10.88 12.37 -15.44
CA ILE A 66 -11.84 12.93 -14.48
C ILE A 66 -11.39 12.50 -13.08
N GLN A 67 -10.69 13.41 -12.40
CA GLN A 67 -10.11 13.18 -11.10
C GLN A 67 -11.18 13.18 -9.99
N PRO A 68 -11.06 12.33 -8.94
CA PRO A 68 -11.90 12.46 -7.76
C PRO A 68 -11.63 13.81 -7.07
N SER A 69 -12.70 14.44 -6.58
CA SER A 69 -12.57 15.69 -5.82
C SER A 69 -11.90 15.48 -4.47
N LEU A 70 -11.30 16.51 -3.91
CA LEU A 70 -10.69 16.47 -2.58
C LEU A 70 -11.68 15.99 -1.50
N THR A 71 -12.96 16.41 -1.60
CA THR A 71 -14.03 15.96 -0.69
C THR A 71 -14.28 14.46 -0.81
N GLN A 72 -14.30 13.92 -2.02
CA GLN A 72 -14.47 12.49 -2.25
C GLN A 72 -13.27 11.70 -1.70
N ILE A 73 -12.05 12.16 -1.95
CA ILE A 73 -10.84 11.54 -1.42
C ILE A 73 -10.84 11.57 0.13
N LYS A 74 -11.19 12.70 0.76
CA LYS A 74 -11.32 12.79 2.23
C LYS A 74 -12.32 11.77 2.78
N ALA A 75 -13.46 11.58 2.11
CA ALA A 75 -14.45 10.58 2.51
C ALA A 75 -13.89 9.16 2.42
N ASP A 76 -13.25 8.82 1.31
CA ASP A 76 -12.63 7.51 1.08
C ASP A 76 -11.54 7.22 2.11
N VAL A 77 -10.65 8.17 2.35
CA VAL A 77 -9.53 8.03 3.31
C VAL A 77 -10.07 7.81 4.73
N ARG A 78 -11.15 8.48 5.14
CA ARG A 78 -11.81 8.22 6.43
C ARG A 78 -12.42 6.82 6.51
N ILE A 79 -13.05 6.35 5.44
CA ILE A 79 -13.59 4.97 5.37
C ILE A 79 -12.46 3.96 5.52
N LEU A 80 -11.38 4.10 4.75
CA LEU A 80 -10.23 3.20 4.80
C LEU A 80 -9.55 3.23 6.18
N HIS A 81 -9.43 4.39 6.79
CA HIS A 81 -8.91 4.53 8.15
C HIS A 81 -9.80 3.81 9.17
N ALA A 82 -11.14 3.94 9.07
CA ALA A 82 -12.09 3.24 9.94
C ALA A 82 -12.03 1.71 9.76
N MET A 83 -11.67 1.23 8.55
CA MET A 83 -11.41 -0.19 8.27
C MET A 83 -10.04 -0.66 8.81
N GLY A 84 -9.26 0.20 9.42
CA GLY A 84 -7.94 -0.11 9.98
C GLY A 84 -6.78 0.05 9.00
N ILE A 85 -7.00 0.51 7.78
CA ILE A 85 -5.93 0.80 6.82
C ILE A 85 -5.09 1.97 7.34
N ARG A 86 -3.75 1.88 7.17
CA ARG A 86 -2.79 2.89 7.62
C ARG A 86 -1.76 3.28 6.56
N LEU A 87 -1.66 2.52 5.47
CA LEU A 87 -0.76 2.82 4.36
C LEU A 87 -1.52 2.75 3.04
N LEU A 88 -1.53 3.84 2.29
CA LEU A 88 -2.07 3.91 0.94
C LEU A 88 -0.94 3.86 -0.08
N ARG A 89 -1.12 3.09 -1.15
CA ARG A 89 -0.24 3.11 -2.31
C ARG A 89 -0.91 3.85 -3.47
N THR A 90 -0.19 4.81 -4.07
CA THR A 90 -0.55 5.50 -5.31
C THR A 90 0.39 5.13 -6.45
N TYR A 91 0.16 5.60 -7.70
CA TYR A 91 0.81 5.02 -8.87
C TYR A 91 1.60 6.01 -9.74
N ASN A 92 1.17 7.28 -9.80
CA ASN A 92 1.79 8.28 -10.66
C ASN A 92 1.50 9.71 -10.19
N LEU A 93 2.23 10.67 -10.75
CA LEU A 93 2.09 12.09 -10.55
C LEU A 93 1.78 12.85 -11.86
N GLN A 94 1.43 12.10 -12.91
CA GLN A 94 0.94 12.66 -14.18
C GLN A 94 -0.37 13.42 -13.98
N PHE A 95 -1.22 12.89 -13.09
CA PHE A 95 -2.47 13.50 -12.68
C PHE A 95 -2.35 14.04 -11.25
N ASP A 96 -3.25 14.95 -10.88
CA ASP A 96 -3.29 15.53 -9.53
C ASP A 96 -3.75 14.54 -8.45
N HIS A 97 -4.12 13.32 -8.80
CA HIS A 97 -4.66 12.31 -7.89
C HIS A 97 -3.77 12.10 -6.67
N SER A 98 -2.53 11.67 -6.87
CA SER A 98 -1.61 11.37 -5.74
C SER A 98 -1.33 12.60 -4.87
N HIS A 99 -1.19 13.78 -5.48
CA HIS A 99 -1.07 15.05 -4.77
C HIS A 99 -2.33 15.34 -3.92
N ASN A 100 -3.51 15.14 -4.49
CA ASN A 100 -4.77 15.35 -3.78
C ASN A 100 -4.99 14.32 -2.65
N VAL A 101 -4.49 13.09 -2.78
CA VAL A 101 -4.49 12.09 -1.69
C VAL A 101 -3.68 12.60 -0.49
N VAL A 102 -2.46 13.07 -0.73
CA VAL A 102 -1.60 13.61 0.33
C VAL A 102 -2.23 14.85 0.97
N LYS A 103 -2.74 15.77 0.16
CA LYS A 103 -3.48 16.96 0.66
C LYS A 103 -4.71 16.59 1.49
N ALA A 104 -5.46 15.56 1.09
CA ALA A 104 -6.64 15.11 1.82
C ALA A 104 -6.25 14.56 3.20
N ILE A 105 -5.20 13.73 3.26
CA ILE A 105 -4.67 13.19 4.52
C ILE A 105 -4.21 14.33 5.42
N HIS A 106 -3.38 15.24 4.91
CA HIS A 106 -2.89 16.40 5.66
C HIS A 106 -4.05 17.25 6.21
N ALA A 107 -5.05 17.55 5.38
CA ALA A 107 -6.20 18.34 5.82
C ALA A 107 -7.04 17.62 6.90
N ILE A 108 -7.12 16.28 6.88
CA ILE A 108 -7.78 15.52 7.95
C ILE A 108 -6.92 15.57 9.23
N GLN A 109 -5.60 15.47 9.13
CA GLN A 109 -4.68 15.54 10.27
C GLN A 109 -4.69 16.92 10.96
N VAL A 110 -4.94 17.99 10.20
CA VAL A 110 -5.16 19.34 10.77
C VAL A 110 -6.47 19.39 11.56
N GLU A 111 -7.53 18.73 11.07
CA GLU A 111 -8.83 18.63 11.76
C GLU A 111 -8.77 17.66 12.97
N ASP A 112 -8.01 16.57 12.85
CA ASP A 112 -7.85 15.51 13.85
C ASP A 112 -6.35 15.06 13.88
N PRO A 113 -5.57 15.62 14.80
CA PRO A 113 -4.14 15.25 14.95
C PRO A 113 -3.89 13.76 15.31
N SER A 114 -4.93 13.02 15.72
CA SER A 114 -4.81 11.57 15.97
C SER A 114 -4.97 10.71 14.72
N PHE A 115 -5.33 11.33 13.58
CA PHE A 115 -5.56 10.62 12.34
C PHE A 115 -4.23 10.13 11.74
N GLU A 116 -4.06 8.82 11.68
CA GLU A 116 -2.83 8.17 11.25
C GLU A 116 -3.01 7.51 9.88
N MET A 117 -2.38 8.07 8.86
CA MET A 117 -2.37 7.52 7.50
C MET A 117 -1.09 7.93 6.79
N TYR A 118 -0.45 6.96 6.15
CA TYR A 118 0.81 7.12 5.41
C TYR A 118 0.64 6.80 3.93
N VAL A 119 1.61 7.21 3.12
CA VAL A 119 1.59 7.04 1.67
C VAL A 119 2.90 6.42 1.18
N MET A 120 2.76 5.36 0.39
CA MET A 120 3.73 4.89 -0.59
C MET A 120 3.41 5.59 -1.92
N LEU A 121 4.21 6.60 -2.25
CA LEU A 121 4.03 7.44 -3.42
C LEU A 121 4.64 6.76 -4.64
N GLY A 122 3.81 6.44 -5.64
CA GLY A 122 4.29 5.90 -6.91
C GLY A 122 4.68 7.01 -7.88
N THR A 123 5.78 6.79 -8.60
CA THR A 123 6.17 7.56 -9.77
C THR A 123 6.10 6.67 -11.02
N TRP A 124 5.56 7.20 -12.11
CA TRP A 124 5.45 6.45 -13.35
C TRP A 124 6.74 6.61 -14.17
N ILE A 125 7.28 5.51 -14.65
CA ILE A 125 8.48 5.50 -15.49
C ILE A 125 8.16 4.84 -16.81
N ASP A 126 8.38 5.57 -17.90
CA ASP A 126 8.13 5.15 -19.28
C ASP A 126 9.43 5.02 -20.10
N CYS A 127 9.39 4.13 -21.09
CA CYS A 127 10.36 4.15 -22.18
C CYS A 127 10.08 5.33 -23.13
N LYS A 128 11.03 5.62 -24.02
CA LYS A 128 10.83 6.60 -25.09
C LYS A 128 9.73 6.13 -26.03
N ASP A 129 8.92 7.07 -26.51
CA ASP A 129 7.77 6.83 -27.39
C ASP A 129 6.78 5.79 -26.82
N ALA A 130 6.69 5.68 -25.47
CA ALA A 130 5.71 4.84 -24.79
C ALA A 130 4.27 5.18 -25.22
N TRP A 131 3.40 4.16 -25.21
CA TRP A 131 1.98 4.28 -25.62
C TRP A 131 1.76 4.65 -27.09
N THR A 132 2.79 4.47 -27.93
CA THR A 132 2.69 4.57 -29.39
C THR A 132 2.79 3.16 -30.03
N ASP A 133 2.66 3.09 -31.34
CA ASP A 133 2.83 1.82 -32.09
C ASP A 133 4.27 1.31 -32.10
N LYS A 134 5.25 2.12 -31.69
CA LYS A 134 6.69 1.79 -31.74
C LYS A 134 7.43 2.31 -30.49
N PRO A 135 7.16 1.77 -29.29
CA PRO A 135 7.91 2.17 -28.11
C PRO A 135 9.38 1.75 -28.21
N ASP A 136 10.29 2.61 -27.77
CA ASP A 136 11.72 2.36 -27.76
C ASP A 136 12.18 1.99 -26.34
N HIS A 137 12.15 0.69 -26.03
CA HIS A 137 12.52 0.16 -24.70
C HIS A 137 14.01 0.29 -24.39
N SER A 138 14.86 0.64 -25.36
CA SER A 138 16.29 0.86 -25.14
C SER A 138 16.59 2.21 -24.50
N GLN A 139 15.65 3.13 -24.54
CA GLN A 139 15.75 4.51 -24.04
C GLN A 139 14.59 4.83 -23.09
N GLU A 140 14.80 5.82 -22.23
CA GLU A 140 13.78 6.34 -21.35
C GLU A 140 13.06 7.57 -21.94
N SER A 141 11.83 7.83 -21.50
CA SER A 141 11.13 9.10 -21.72
C SER A 141 11.64 10.14 -20.71
N LEU A 142 12.82 10.72 -20.98
CA LEU A 142 13.53 11.54 -20.00
C LEU A 142 12.66 12.67 -19.41
N ALA A 143 11.93 13.40 -20.27
CA ALA A 143 11.11 14.53 -19.82
C ALA A 143 9.98 14.10 -18.89
N ASN A 144 9.27 13.01 -19.22
CA ASN A 144 8.18 12.50 -18.39
C ASN A 144 8.73 11.95 -17.05
N ASN A 145 9.78 11.13 -17.14
CA ASN A 145 10.38 10.50 -15.96
C ASN A 145 10.97 11.54 -15.01
N SER A 146 11.68 12.57 -15.52
CA SER A 146 12.17 13.68 -14.69
C SER A 146 11.03 14.38 -13.97
N SER A 147 9.95 14.72 -14.69
CA SER A 147 8.79 15.41 -14.11
C SER A 147 8.12 14.59 -13.00
N GLU A 148 8.01 13.27 -13.16
CA GLU A 148 7.46 12.38 -12.12
C GLU A 148 8.35 12.40 -10.86
N ILE A 149 9.65 12.26 -11.04
CA ILE A 149 10.63 12.24 -9.93
C ILE A 149 10.70 13.61 -9.22
N GLU A 150 10.73 14.72 -9.96
CA GLU A 150 10.76 16.07 -9.39
C GLU A 150 9.52 16.34 -8.53
N LYS A 151 8.32 16.02 -9.03
CA LYS A 151 7.08 16.13 -8.26
C LYS A 151 7.08 15.25 -7.01
N ALA A 152 7.65 14.05 -7.09
CA ALA A 152 7.74 13.16 -5.92
C ALA A 152 8.69 13.73 -4.85
N VAL A 153 9.82 14.32 -5.26
CA VAL A 153 10.77 15.00 -4.38
C VAL A 153 10.10 16.18 -3.67
N ASP A 154 9.39 17.01 -4.43
CA ASP A 154 8.69 18.17 -3.87
C ASP A 154 7.64 17.76 -2.85
N LEU A 155 6.81 16.77 -3.17
CA LEU A 155 5.77 16.27 -2.26
C LEU A 155 6.37 15.62 -1.00
N ALA A 156 7.43 14.80 -1.15
CA ALA A 156 8.07 14.15 -0.01
C ALA A 156 8.71 15.17 0.96
N ASN A 157 9.23 16.29 0.43
CA ASN A 157 9.74 17.38 1.24
C ASN A 157 8.63 18.22 1.88
N GLN A 158 7.51 18.38 1.20
CA GLN A 158 6.37 19.14 1.73
C GLN A 158 5.60 18.39 2.80
N TYR A 159 5.53 17.03 2.71
CA TYR A 159 4.74 16.18 3.59
C TYR A 159 5.53 14.96 4.13
N PRO A 160 6.67 15.18 4.79
CA PRO A 160 7.55 14.11 5.26
C PRO A 160 6.92 13.22 6.34
N GLU A 161 5.90 13.75 7.05
CA GLU A 161 5.14 13.00 8.04
C GLU A 161 4.14 12.02 7.42
N ILE A 162 3.75 12.23 6.14
CA ILE A 162 2.77 11.42 5.41
C ILE A 162 3.45 10.47 4.43
N ILE A 163 4.37 10.99 3.61
CA ILE A 163 5.05 10.20 2.57
C ILE A 163 6.25 9.50 3.19
N LYS A 164 6.19 8.17 3.25
CA LYS A 164 7.22 7.33 3.87
C LYS A 164 8.03 6.54 2.85
N ILE A 165 7.49 6.37 1.65
CA ILE A 165 8.09 5.56 0.59
C ILE A 165 7.88 6.26 -0.74
N ILE A 166 8.93 6.28 -1.58
CA ILE A 166 8.81 6.56 -3.02
C ILE A 166 9.09 5.26 -3.78
N SER A 167 8.14 4.89 -4.65
CA SER A 167 8.27 3.75 -5.56
C SER A 167 8.55 4.24 -6.97
N VAL A 168 9.71 3.92 -7.49
CA VAL A 168 10.18 4.30 -8.82
C VAL A 168 9.71 3.26 -9.83
N GLY A 169 8.71 3.61 -10.63
CA GLY A 169 8.05 2.72 -11.58
C GLY A 169 6.99 1.81 -10.95
N ASN A 170 6.08 1.38 -11.81
CA ASN A 170 5.06 0.37 -11.51
C ASN A 170 5.02 -0.64 -12.63
N GLU A 171 5.42 -1.90 -12.35
CA GLU A 171 5.56 -2.95 -13.37
C GLU A 171 6.32 -2.43 -14.61
N ALA A 172 7.34 -1.62 -14.35
CA ALA A 172 8.06 -0.92 -15.39
C ALA A 172 9.17 -1.79 -16.05
N MET A 173 9.54 -2.92 -15.44
CA MET A 173 10.60 -3.79 -15.96
C MET A 173 10.05 -5.07 -16.60
N VAL A 174 8.75 -5.37 -16.48
CA VAL A 174 8.18 -6.58 -17.06
C VAL A 174 8.02 -6.49 -18.58
N HIS A 175 8.51 -7.47 -19.31
CA HIS A 175 8.50 -7.47 -20.77
C HIS A 175 7.11 -7.51 -21.39
N TRP A 176 6.09 -8.05 -20.68
CA TRP A 176 4.70 -8.04 -21.16
C TRP A 176 4.07 -6.64 -21.13
N ALA A 177 4.65 -5.68 -20.37
CA ALA A 177 4.24 -4.29 -20.39
C ALA A 177 4.77 -3.58 -21.66
N TRP A 178 4.44 -4.15 -22.80
CA TRP A 178 4.96 -3.78 -24.13
C TRP A 178 4.84 -2.28 -24.43
N ASN A 179 3.79 -1.63 -23.95
CA ASN A 179 3.56 -0.22 -24.25
C ASN A 179 4.53 0.74 -23.56
N TYR A 180 5.24 0.32 -22.50
CA TYR A 180 6.01 1.29 -21.69
C TYR A 180 7.24 0.73 -20.94
N HIS A 181 7.50 -0.57 -20.95
CA HIS A 181 8.56 -1.11 -20.10
C HIS A 181 9.95 -0.55 -20.42
N VAL A 182 10.80 -0.53 -19.42
CA VAL A 182 12.19 -0.07 -19.50
C VAL A 182 13.14 -1.14 -18.98
N ALA A 183 14.41 -1.06 -19.39
CA ALA A 183 15.46 -1.89 -18.80
C ALA A 183 15.71 -1.49 -17.33
N PRO A 184 16.13 -2.43 -16.44
CA PRO A 184 16.43 -2.16 -15.04
C PRO A 184 17.39 -0.99 -14.80
N LYS A 185 18.31 -0.70 -15.73
CA LYS A 185 19.24 0.44 -15.67
C LYS A 185 18.54 1.80 -15.59
N VAL A 186 17.34 1.92 -16.18
CA VAL A 186 16.56 3.17 -16.13
C VAL A 186 16.00 3.38 -14.73
N ILE A 187 15.43 2.33 -14.15
CA ILE A 187 14.94 2.38 -12.76
C ILE A 187 16.10 2.63 -11.80
N LEU A 188 17.21 1.92 -11.96
CA LEU A 188 18.43 2.08 -11.17
C LEU A 188 18.94 3.53 -11.19
N LYS A 189 18.94 4.19 -12.35
CA LYS A 189 19.33 5.60 -12.49
C LYS A 189 18.51 6.49 -11.56
N TRP A 190 17.17 6.35 -11.57
CA TRP A 190 16.29 7.19 -10.78
C TRP A 190 16.29 6.83 -9.28
N VAL A 191 16.44 5.55 -8.95
CA VAL A 191 16.66 5.10 -7.56
C VAL A 191 17.95 5.72 -7.02
N ASN A 192 19.07 5.63 -7.75
CA ASN A 192 20.34 6.23 -7.34
C ASN A 192 20.25 7.74 -7.19
N HIS A 193 19.53 8.42 -8.08
CA HIS A 193 19.29 9.86 -7.96
C HIS A 193 18.58 10.21 -6.63
N LEU A 194 17.50 9.50 -6.29
CA LEU A 194 16.77 9.72 -5.04
C LEU A 194 17.63 9.36 -3.80
N GLN A 195 18.42 8.28 -3.86
CA GLN A 195 19.35 7.92 -2.78
C GLN A 195 20.44 8.98 -2.59
N GLN A 196 20.93 9.56 -3.69
CA GLN A 196 21.87 10.69 -3.62
C GLN A 196 21.22 11.90 -2.95
N LEU A 197 19.99 12.27 -3.30
CA LEU A 197 19.26 13.37 -2.65
C LEU A 197 19.06 13.13 -1.15
N LYS A 198 18.84 11.88 -0.71
CA LYS A 198 18.81 11.50 0.71
C LYS A 198 20.18 11.73 1.37
N ALA A 199 21.26 11.28 0.73
CA ALA A 199 22.63 11.44 1.25
C ALA A 199 23.01 12.92 1.37
N GLU A 200 22.57 13.76 0.44
CA GLU A 200 22.75 15.21 0.43
C GLU A 200 21.79 15.97 1.37
N ARG A 201 20.90 15.26 2.08
CA ARG A 201 19.84 15.83 2.94
C ARG A 201 18.85 16.74 2.20
N LYS A 202 18.66 16.50 0.91
CA LYS A 202 17.63 17.12 0.06
C LYS A 202 16.31 16.34 0.04
N LEU A 203 16.31 15.16 0.65
CA LEU A 203 15.14 14.34 0.95
C LEU A 203 15.19 13.88 2.41
N PRO A 204 14.06 13.57 3.05
CA PRO A 204 14.02 13.01 4.40
C PRO A 204 14.86 11.72 4.49
N LYS A 205 15.73 11.64 5.50
CA LYS A 205 16.64 10.52 5.71
C LYS A 205 15.89 9.18 5.85
N GLU A 206 14.75 9.21 6.54
CA GLU A 206 13.97 8.02 6.88
C GLU A 206 12.99 7.60 5.74
N LEU A 207 12.99 8.34 4.62
CA LEU A 207 12.23 7.99 3.43
C LEU A 207 12.86 6.76 2.76
N TRP A 208 12.06 5.75 2.48
CA TRP A 208 12.52 4.56 1.75
C TRP A 208 12.25 4.68 0.25
N ILE A 209 13.22 4.23 -0.53
CA ILE A 209 13.17 4.22 -2.00
C ILE A 209 13.11 2.76 -2.46
N THR A 210 12.17 2.46 -3.33
CA THR A 210 12.02 1.14 -3.95
C THR A 210 11.63 1.26 -5.42
N SER A 211 11.51 0.12 -6.11
CA SER A 211 10.69 -0.05 -7.29
C SER A 211 9.64 -1.12 -6.99
N SER A 212 8.46 -1.03 -7.58
CA SER A 212 7.38 -1.96 -7.34
C SER A 212 7.03 -2.68 -8.63
N ASP A 213 7.37 -3.96 -8.70
CA ASP A 213 7.37 -4.69 -9.97
C ASP A 213 7.00 -6.17 -9.79
N ASN A 214 6.73 -6.83 -10.89
CA ASN A 214 6.37 -8.24 -10.93
C ASN A 214 7.49 -9.12 -10.37
N PHE A 215 7.14 -10.24 -9.73
CA PHE A 215 8.11 -11.18 -9.16
C PHE A 215 9.12 -11.68 -10.20
N ALA A 216 8.71 -11.84 -11.47
CA ALA A 216 9.59 -12.30 -12.53
C ALA A 216 10.67 -11.26 -12.84
N SER A 217 10.32 -9.99 -12.94
CA SER A 217 11.29 -8.90 -13.21
C SER A 217 12.23 -8.64 -12.01
N TRP A 218 11.85 -9.05 -10.81
CA TRP A 218 12.74 -9.14 -9.65
C TRP A 218 13.57 -10.45 -9.62
N GLY A 219 13.62 -11.21 -10.71
CA GLY A 219 14.43 -12.42 -10.85
C GLY A 219 13.82 -13.67 -10.23
N GLY A 220 12.57 -13.63 -9.76
CA GLY A 220 11.88 -14.78 -9.17
C GLY A 220 11.29 -15.75 -10.21
N GLY A 221 11.30 -15.41 -11.49
CA GLY A 221 10.74 -16.22 -12.57
C GLY A 221 11.78 -16.60 -13.61
N ASP A 222 11.61 -16.02 -14.80
CA ASP A 222 12.46 -16.30 -15.94
C ASP A 222 13.88 -15.72 -15.76
N THR A 223 14.91 -16.52 -16.05
CA THR A 223 16.32 -16.11 -16.02
C THR A 223 16.67 -15.02 -17.03
N SER A 224 15.81 -14.75 -18.02
CA SER A 224 15.97 -13.63 -18.96
C SER A 224 16.04 -12.25 -18.25
N TYR A 225 15.50 -12.15 -17.05
CA TYR A 225 15.61 -10.94 -16.21
C TYR A 225 16.92 -10.85 -15.42
N HIS A 226 17.69 -11.95 -15.31
CA HIS A 226 18.94 -11.98 -14.54
C HIS A 226 20.05 -11.24 -15.27
N ASN A 227 20.41 -10.06 -14.77
CA ASN A 227 21.50 -9.24 -15.32
C ASN A 227 22.13 -8.35 -14.25
N ASN A 228 23.26 -7.74 -14.58
CA ASN A 228 24.01 -6.89 -13.64
C ASN A 228 23.22 -5.63 -13.21
N ASP A 229 22.40 -5.07 -14.10
CA ASP A 229 21.61 -3.87 -13.78
C ASP A 229 20.53 -4.20 -12.74
N LEU A 230 19.87 -5.37 -12.85
CA LEU A 230 18.93 -5.84 -11.84
C LEU A 230 19.64 -6.09 -10.51
N THR A 231 20.81 -6.73 -10.52
CA THR A 231 21.62 -6.95 -9.30
C THR A 231 21.95 -5.62 -8.62
N SER A 232 22.40 -4.63 -9.40
CA SER A 232 22.70 -3.29 -8.89
C SER A 232 21.45 -2.57 -8.36
N LEU A 233 20.30 -2.74 -9.02
CA LEU A 233 19.04 -2.18 -8.56
C LEU A 233 18.60 -2.80 -7.23
N MET A 234 18.71 -4.13 -7.07
CA MET A 234 18.42 -4.80 -5.79
C MET A 234 19.29 -4.27 -4.65
N GLN A 235 20.55 -3.93 -4.94
CA GLN A 235 21.45 -3.33 -3.95
C GLN A 235 21.08 -1.89 -3.60
N ALA A 236 20.62 -1.11 -4.57
CA ALA A 236 20.35 0.32 -4.44
C ALA A 236 19.04 0.64 -3.71
N VAL A 237 18.01 -0.19 -3.84
CA VAL A 237 16.71 0.02 -3.16
C VAL A 237 16.81 -0.24 -1.66
N ASP A 238 15.94 0.40 -0.87
CA ASP A 238 15.86 0.15 0.59
C ASP A 238 15.16 -1.20 0.87
N TYR A 239 14.25 -1.63 0.01
CA TYR A 239 13.58 -2.94 0.05
C TYR A 239 13.05 -3.32 -1.34
N LEU A 240 12.71 -4.60 -1.56
CA LEU A 240 12.07 -5.07 -2.78
C LEU A 240 10.55 -5.07 -2.62
N SER A 241 9.86 -4.36 -3.51
CA SER A 241 8.39 -4.32 -3.57
C SER A 241 7.92 -5.24 -4.71
N VAL A 242 7.36 -6.40 -4.35
CA VAL A 242 7.09 -7.51 -5.28
C VAL A 242 5.61 -7.65 -5.56
N HIS A 243 5.22 -7.76 -6.82
CA HIS A 243 3.86 -8.08 -7.22
C HIS A 243 3.67 -9.57 -7.44
N THR A 244 2.57 -10.10 -6.94
CA THR A 244 2.17 -11.51 -7.10
C THR A 244 0.68 -11.59 -7.44
N TYR A 245 0.36 -12.18 -8.60
CA TYR A 245 -1.03 -12.25 -9.08
C TYR A 245 -1.43 -13.66 -9.52
N PRO A 246 -1.67 -14.59 -8.59
CA PRO A 246 -2.13 -15.94 -8.95
C PRO A 246 -3.42 -15.96 -9.74
N PHE A 247 -4.29 -14.94 -9.59
CA PHE A 247 -5.53 -14.84 -10.34
C PHE A 247 -5.32 -14.89 -11.86
N HIS A 248 -4.27 -14.26 -12.38
CA HIS A 248 -3.97 -14.27 -13.82
C HIS A 248 -3.65 -15.66 -14.35
N ASP A 249 -3.09 -16.53 -13.52
CA ASP A 249 -2.79 -17.91 -13.91
C ASP A 249 -4.04 -18.76 -14.09
N THR A 250 -5.19 -18.33 -13.59
CA THR A 250 -6.48 -18.97 -13.87
C THR A 250 -6.83 -18.94 -15.36
N HIS A 251 -6.36 -17.89 -16.05
CA HIS A 251 -6.53 -17.73 -17.50
C HIS A 251 -5.39 -18.38 -18.30
N HIS A 252 -4.14 -18.10 -17.93
CA HIS A 252 -2.96 -18.53 -18.70
C HIS A 252 -2.56 -19.98 -18.43
N ASN A 253 -2.89 -20.53 -17.26
CA ASN A 253 -2.61 -21.91 -16.88
C ASN A 253 -3.81 -22.54 -16.14
N PRO A 254 -4.94 -22.77 -16.82
CA PRO A 254 -6.14 -23.31 -16.19
C PRO A 254 -5.93 -24.71 -15.58
N ASN A 255 -4.96 -25.48 -16.06
CA ASN A 255 -4.65 -26.80 -15.51
C ASN A 255 -4.06 -26.74 -14.09
N PHE A 256 -3.45 -25.65 -13.71
CA PHE A 256 -2.99 -25.44 -12.34
C PHE A 256 -4.16 -25.52 -11.33
N TRP A 257 -5.31 -24.93 -11.69
CA TRP A 257 -6.51 -24.87 -10.85
C TRP A 257 -7.41 -26.11 -10.95
N LYS A 258 -7.21 -26.94 -11.99
CA LYS A 258 -7.97 -28.17 -12.22
C LYS A 258 -7.40 -29.39 -11.50
N LYS A 259 -6.31 -29.24 -10.75
CA LYS A 259 -5.78 -30.33 -9.93
C LYS A 259 -6.83 -30.75 -8.91
N ALA A 260 -7.33 -31.99 -9.06
CA ALA A 260 -8.22 -32.56 -8.06
C ALA A 260 -7.50 -32.61 -6.72
N PRO A 261 -8.13 -32.21 -5.62
CA PRO A 261 -7.58 -32.43 -4.31
C PRO A 261 -7.39 -33.95 -4.11
N GLU A 262 -6.23 -34.33 -3.61
CA GLU A 262 -5.92 -35.75 -3.30
C GLU A 262 -6.84 -36.32 -2.21
N ASN A 263 -7.58 -35.45 -1.52
CA ASN A 263 -8.51 -35.78 -0.46
C ASN A 263 -9.97 -35.70 -0.96
N ASN A 264 -10.82 -36.53 -0.39
CA ASN A 264 -12.28 -36.58 -0.64
C ASN A 264 -13.01 -35.34 -0.10
N LEU A 265 -12.69 -34.15 -0.63
CA LEU A 265 -13.41 -32.91 -0.29
C LEU A 265 -14.86 -33.05 -0.75
N LYS A 266 -15.80 -33.02 0.20
CA LYS A 266 -17.20 -33.39 -0.03
C LYS A 266 -18.04 -32.20 -0.45
N THR A 267 -17.78 -31.00 0.17
CA THR A 267 -18.60 -29.82 -0.09
C THR A 267 -18.00 -28.91 -1.17
N LYS A 268 -18.81 -28.02 -1.71
CA LYS A 268 -18.37 -26.99 -2.64
C LYS A 268 -17.42 -26.01 -1.94
N GLU A 269 -17.73 -25.66 -0.71
CA GLU A 269 -16.99 -24.73 0.13
C GLU A 269 -15.59 -25.27 0.43
N GLU A 270 -15.45 -26.54 0.79
CA GLU A 270 -14.16 -27.19 1.01
C GLU A 270 -13.28 -27.16 -0.25
N ARG A 271 -13.88 -27.39 -1.43
CA ARG A 271 -13.14 -27.33 -2.70
C ARG A 271 -12.71 -25.91 -3.06
N ILE A 272 -13.56 -24.91 -2.80
CA ILE A 272 -13.20 -23.50 -3.01
C ILE A 272 -12.07 -23.11 -2.06
N ASP A 273 -12.19 -23.40 -0.76
CA ASP A 273 -11.16 -23.07 0.23
C ASP A 273 -9.81 -23.71 -0.13
N PHE A 274 -9.81 -24.98 -0.51
CA PHE A 274 -8.61 -25.67 -1.00
C PHE A 274 -7.99 -24.95 -2.21
N THR A 275 -8.80 -24.57 -3.21
CA THR A 275 -8.31 -23.88 -4.40
C THR A 275 -7.73 -22.53 -4.05
N MET A 276 -8.37 -21.79 -3.15
CA MET A 276 -7.86 -20.49 -2.69
C MET A 276 -6.60 -20.62 -1.85
N GLU A 277 -6.42 -21.73 -1.12
CA GLU A 277 -5.15 -22.04 -0.47
C GLU A 277 -4.04 -22.31 -1.49
N GLN A 278 -4.32 -23.03 -2.58
CA GLN A 278 -3.34 -23.22 -3.66
C GLN A 278 -2.96 -21.88 -4.31
N ALA A 279 -3.92 -20.98 -4.53
CA ALA A 279 -3.63 -19.63 -5.02
C ALA A 279 -2.71 -18.85 -4.08
N THR A 280 -2.99 -18.91 -2.79
CA THR A 280 -2.14 -18.27 -1.76
C THR A 280 -0.74 -18.88 -1.73
N ASN A 281 -0.62 -20.19 -1.81
CA ASN A 281 0.65 -20.90 -1.85
C ASN A 281 1.47 -20.56 -3.11
N TYR A 282 0.80 -20.32 -4.23
CA TYR A 282 1.45 -19.86 -5.45
C TYR A 282 2.06 -18.45 -5.28
N ALA A 283 1.32 -17.51 -4.68
CA ALA A 283 1.87 -16.18 -4.35
C ALA A 283 3.06 -16.27 -3.37
N LYS A 284 2.97 -17.15 -2.35
CA LYS A 284 4.07 -17.42 -1.42
C LYS A 284 5.30 -17.98 -2.15
N MET A 285 5.09 -18.85 -3.14
CA MET A 285 6.18 -19.40 -3.97
C MET A 285 6.84 -18.32 -4.79
N GLN A 286 6.08 -17.44 -5.46
CA GLN A 286 6.63 -16.31 -6.22
C GLN A 286 7.48 -15.40 -5.33
N TYR A 287 7.01 -15.07 -4.15
CA TYR A 287 7.80 -14.34 -3.15
C TYR A 287 9.09 -15.08 -2.77
N ALA A 288 9.01 -16.38 -2.51
CA ALA A 288 10.16 -17.19 -2.12
C ALA A 288 11.22 -17.29 -3.25
N GLN A 289 10.80 -17.33 -4.51
CA GLN A 289 11.70 -17.33 -5.66
C GLN A 289 12.51 -16.03 -5.74
N VAL A 290 11.88 -14.86 -5.57
CA VAL A 290 12.60 -13.57 -5.50
C VAL A 290 13.59 -13.57 -4.35
N LYS A 291 13.19 -14.03 -3.17
CA LYS A 291 14.07 -14.12 -2.00
C LYS A 291 15.28 -15.03 -2.27
N THR A 292 15.05 -16.19 -2.86
CA THR A 292 16.13 -17.13 -3.21
C THR A 292 17.10 -16.51 -4.22
N HIS A 293 16.59 -15.85 -5.26
CA HIS A 293 17.45 -15.17 -6.23
C HIS A 293 18.26 -14.05 -5.57
N MET A 294 17.65 -13.17 -4.81
CA MET A 294 18.34 -12.10 -4.08
C MET A 294 19.46 -12.64 -3.18
N GLN A 295 19.17 -13.71 -2.42
CA GLN A 295 20.14 -14.35 -1.51
C GLN A 295 21.30 -15.01 -2.29
N SER A 296 21.03 -15.60 -3.47
CA SER A 296 22.07 -16.17 -4.32
C SER A 296 23.09 -15.13 -4.82
N LEU A 297 22.69 -13.86 -4.85
CA LEU A 297 23.55 -12.71 -5.19
C LEU A 297 24.27 -12.12 -3.96
N GLY A 298 24.11 -12.72 -2.78
CA GLY A 298 24.67 -12.19 -1.53
C GLY A 298 24.00 -10.92 -1.02
N ILE A 299 22.78 -10.63 -1.47
CA ILE A 299 22.00 -9.46 -1.08
C ILE A 299 21.01 -9.87 0.02
N ASP A 300 20.93 -9.06 1.09
CA ASP A 300 19.95 -9.23 2.17
C ASP A 300 19.18 -7.92 2.39
N LYS A 301 17.99 -7.85 1.83
CA LYS A 301 17.06 -6.71 1.92
C LYS A 301 15.68 -7.19 2.35
N PRO A 302 14.89 -6.35 3.03
CA PRO A 302 13.48 -6.66 3.24
C PRO A 302 12.76 -6.86 1.89
N ILE A 303 11.79 -7.77 1.87
CA ILE A 303 10.89 -7.97 0.73
C ILE A 303 9.46 -7.83 1.24
N HIS A 304 8.67 -7.01 0.58
CA HIS A 304 7.25 -6.83 0.88
C HIS A 304 6.41 -7.06 -0.38
N ILE A 305 5.16 -7.48 -0.20
CA ILE A 305 4.20 -7.56 -1.31
C ILE A 305 3.73 -6.15 -1.62
N GLY A 306 4.21 -5.61 -2.74
CA GLY A 306 3.85 -4.28 -3.23
C GLY A 306 2.50 -4.26 -3.92
N GLU A 307 2.08 -5.41 -4.48
CA GLU A 307 0.76 -5.55 -5.06
C GLU A 307 0.34 -7.02 -5.14
N THR A 308 -0.89 -7.29 -4.76
CA THR A 308 -1.57 -8.56 -4.98
C THR A 308 -3.08 -8.33 -4.93
N GLY A 309 -3.85 -9.20 -5.58
CA GLY A 309 -5.30 -9.07 -5.56
C GLY A 309 -6.01 -10.26 -6.19
N TRP A 310 -7.32 -10.24 -6.09
CA TRP A 310 -8.22 -11.21 -6.70
C TRP A 310 -9.45 -10.48 -7.21
N SER A 311 -9.87 -10.76 -8.45
CA SER A 311 -11.00 -10.07 -9.07
C SER A 311 -12.34 -10.50 -8.46
N THR A 312 -13.25 -9.55 -8.31
CA THR A 312 -14.65 -9.78 -7.92
C THR A 312 -15.54 -10.10 -9.11
N SER A 313 -15.18 -9.63 -10.29
CA SER A 313 -15.86 -9.88 -11.55
C SER A 313 -14.87 -10.41 -12.59
N SER A 314 -15.39 -11.09 -13.59
CA SER A 314 -14.61 -11.62 -14.70
C SER A 314 -15.20 -11.09 -16.00
N PRO A 315 -14.61 -10.05 -16.61
CA PRO A 315 -14.91 -9.76 -18.01
C PRO A 315 -14.49 -10.95 -18.90
N ASP A 316 -14.86 -10.94 -20.15
CA ASP A 316 -14.71 -12.05 -21.13
C ASP A 316 -13.33 -12.76 -21.12
N LEU A 317 -12.29 -12.06 -20.72
CA LEU A 317 -10.92 -12.58 -20.64
C LEU A 317 -10.81 -13.79 -19.69
N PHE A 318 -11.58 -13.83 -18.61
CA PHE A 318 -11.59 -14.88 -17.59
C PHE A 318 -12.94 -15.62 -17.50
N GLY A 319 -13.83 -15.39 -18.47
CA GLY A 319 -15.21 -15.87 -18.53
C GLY A 319 -15.38 -17.38 -18.77
N ASP A 320 -16.40 -17.75 -19.53
CA ASP A 320 -16.87 -19.14 -19.68
C ASP A 320 -15.85 -20.14 -20.21
N LYS A 321 -14.83 -19.68 -20.92
CA LYS A 321 -13.74 -20.53 -21.45
C LYS A 321 -12.60 -20.74 -20.44
N GLY A 322 -12.55 -19.97 -19.37
CA GLY A 322 -11.53 -20.04 -18.32
C GLY A 322 -12.03 -20.79 -17.08
N THR A 323 -11.50 -20.41 -15.93
CA THR A 323 -11.98 -20.85 -14.63
C THR A 323 -13.00 -19.85 -14.10
N ARG A 324 -14.06 -20.27 -13.45
CA ARG A 324 -14.99 -19.37 -12.73
C ARG A 324 -14.37 -18.88 -11.42
N ALA A 325 -13.20 -18.25 -11.54
CA ALA A 325 -12.37 -17.85 -10.39
C ALA A 325 -12.83 -16.53 -9.76
N ALA A 326 -13.43 -15.62 -10.54
CA ALA A 326 -13.81 -14.29 -10.08
C ALA A 326 -15.16 -14.33 -9.38
N ASP A 327 -15.17 -13.96 -8.11
CA ASP A 327 -16.34 -13.57 -7.32
C ASP A 327 -15.88 -12.97 -5.98
N GLU A 328 -16.80 -12.26 -5.30
CA GLU A 328 -16.52 -11.59 -4.02
C GLU A 328 -16.12 -12.58 -2.91
N TYR A 329 -16.70 -13.79 -2.89
CA TYR A 329 -16.40 -14.80 -1.87
C TYR A 329 -14.95 -15.27 -1.97
N LYS A 330 -14.47 -15.60 -3.18
CA LYS A 330 -13.08 -16.02 -3.41
C LYS A 330 -12.10 -14.86 -3.19
N GLN A 331 -12.48 -13.65 -3.59
CA GLN A 331 -11.72 -12.44 -3.30
C GLN A 331 -11.52 -12.26 -1.79
N ALA A 332 -12.58 -12.39 -0.99
CA ALA A 332 -12.52 -12.28 0.46
C ALA A 332 -11.64 -13.38 1.10
N LEU A 333 -11.72 -14.61 0.59
CA LEU A 333 -10.87 -15.71 1.04
C LEU A 333 -9.39 -15.44 0.73
N TYR A 334 -9.07 -15.01 -0.51
CA TYR A 334 -7.71 -14.68 -0.90
C TYR A 334 -7.14 -13.54 -0.06
N PHE A 335 -7.90 -12.46 0.10
CA PHE A 335 -7.53 -11.34 0.97
C PHE A 335 -7.21 -11.81 2.39
N THR A 336 -8.09 -12.61 3.00
CA THR A 336 -7.93 -13.10 4.37
C THR A 336 -6.68 -13.96 4.52
N LYS A 337 -6.46 -14.91 3.58
CA LYS A 337 -5.31 -15.82 3.60
C LYS A 337 -3.98 -15.08 3.37
N MET A 338 -3.94 -14.14 2.42
CA MET A 338 -2.75 -13.32 2.17
C MET A 338 -2.41 -12.43 3.37
N ARG A 339 -3.40 -11.82 4.01
CA ARG A 339 -3.24 -11.01 5.22
C ARG A 339 -2.73 -11.83 6.41
N ALA A 340 -3.26 -13.04 6.60
CA ALA A 340 -2.80 -13.94 7.65
C ALA A 340 -1.33 -14.32 7.47
N TRP A 341 -0.94 -14.72 6.25
CA TRP A 341 0.45 -15.03 5.93
C TRP A 341 1.39 -13.83 6.09
N ALA A 342 0.99 -12.67 5.58
CA ALA A 342 1.79 -11.45 5.69
C ALA A 342 2.05 -11.08 7.16
N LYS A 343 1.03 -11.18 8.01
CA LYS A 343 1.15 -10.98 9.46
C LYS A 343 2.11 -11.98 10.10
N GLU A 344 2.01 -13.27 9.75
CA GLU A 344 2.90 -14.31 10.28
C GLU A 344 4.37 -14.06 9.95
N LYS A 345 4.63 -13.56 8.74
CA LYS A 345 6.00 -13.33 8.24
C LYS A 345 6.53 -11.92 8.50
N ASN A 346 5.75 -11.04 9.15
CA ASN A 346 6.09 -9.62 9.34
C ASN A 346 6.43 -8.93 8.01
N ILE A 347 5.62 -9.15 6.98
CA ILE A 347 5.72 -8.47 5.70
C ILE A 347 4.48 -7.62 5.45
N SER A 348 4.65 -6.45 4.84
CA SER A 348 3.51 -5.68 4.33
C SER A 348 2.93 -6.36 3.10
N CYS A 349 1.61 -6.28 2.96
CA CYS A 349 0.88 -6.75 1.81
C CYS A 349 -0.08 -5.64 1.36
N VAL A 350 0.31 -4.96 0.29
CA VAL A 350 -0.53 -3.95 -0.35
C VAL A 350 -1.54 -4.66 -1.23
N TYR A 351 -2.79 -4.67 -0.81
CA TYR A 351 -3.85 -5.35 -1.55
C TYR A 351 -4.43 -4.45 -2.64
N PHE A 352 -4.65 -4.99 -3.82
CA PHE A 352 -5.25 -4.29 -4.96
C PHE A 352 -6.72 -4.73 -5.12
N SER A 353 -7.71 -3.85 -4.89
CA SER A 353 -7.58 -2.44 -4.55
C SER A 353 -8.69 -2.02 -3.59
N ALA A 354 -8.65 -0.77 -3.13
CA ALA A 354 -9.59 -0.24 -2.14
C ALA A 354 -11.04 -0.21 -2.62
N PHE A 355 -11.26 0.08 -3.90
CA PHE A 355 -12.59 0.24 -4.51
C PHE A 355 -12.59 -0.31 -5.94
N ASP A 356 -13.76 -0.71 -6.42
CA ASP A 356 -14.01 -0.93 -7.84
C ASP A 356 -13.99 0.42 -8.56
N GLU A 357 -13.30 0.47 -9.68
CA GLU A 357 -13.09 1.70 -10.44
C GLU A 357 -13.58 1.51 -11.89
N PRO A 358 -14.59 2.29 -12.34
CA PRO A 358 -15.25 2.08 -13.65
C PRO A 358 -14.31 2.15 -14.86
N TRP A 359 -13.14 2.82 -14.74
CA TRP A 359 -12.18 2.89 -15.84
C TRP A 359 -11.43 1.57 -16.09
N LYS A 360 -11.47 0.64 -15.14
CA LYS A 360 -10.85 -0.69 -15.28
C LYS A 360 -11.74 -1.66 -16.03
N ASP A 361 -13.04 -1.40 -16.01
CA ASP A 361 -14.06 -2.15 -16.74
C ASP A 361 -15.00 -1.14 -17.43
N PRO A 362 -14.64 -0.67 -18.64
CA PRO A 362 -15.36 0.39 -19.33
C PRO A 362 -16.70 -0.04 -19.96
N ASN A 363 -17.19 -1.29 -19.74
CA ASN A 363 -18.45 -1.78 -20.30
C ASN A 363 -19.69 -1.42 -19.48
#